data_0a1ace0fb05f8995a8832b5afb1cbe00
#
_entry.id   0a1ace0fb05f8995a8832b5afb1cbe00
#
_cell.length_a   1.000
_cell.length_b   1.000
_cell.length_c   1.000
_cell.angle_alpha   90.00
_cell.angle_beta   90.00
_cell.angle_gamma   90.00
#
_symmetry.space_group_name_H-M   'P 1'
#
loop_
_entity.id
_entity.type
_entity.pdbx_description
1 polymer ?
#
loop_
_entity_poly.entity_id
_entity_poly.type
_entity_poly.pdbx_seq_one_letter_code
_entity_poly.pdbx_strand_id
1 'polypeptide(L)'
;MYRWKRCLLTGLMALVISCSTALMVNAQEQFVVLSGTELTRVVPPGFYFQGLTAPTQMRNSSAARFGANRYVIAGLVDTSGYAADVRAKYEGFLITDSAITINGTELGTGAYGFGFSNDGKLNILDLAGNQILSVSTTKDSAMKRPRPLMMTKVADGVRFYNGRDYALIAIK
;
A
#
# COMPACT_ATOMS: atom_id res chain seq x y z
N MET A 1 -64.21 -19.83 -46.82
CA MET A 1 -64.25 -18.99 -45.61
C MET A 1 -63.60 -19.72 -44.46
N TYR A 2 -62.23 -19.76 -44.35
CA TYR A 2 -61.51 -20.26 -43.16
C TYR A 2 -60.00 -20.18 -43.45
N ARG A 3 -59.37 -18.96 -43.45
CA ARG A 3 -57.93 -18.82 -43.62
C ARG A 3 -57.41 -17.52 -43.02
N TRP A 4 -57.83 -17.15 -41.81
CA TRP A 4 -57.36 -15.91 -41.21
C TRP A 4 -57.26 -15.98 -39.67
N LYS A 5 -56.60 -17.00 -39.09
CA LYS A 5 -56.31 -17.07 -37.64
C LYS A 5 -54.99 -17.74 -37.30
N ARG A 6 -53.93 -17.55 -38.11
CA ARG A 6 -52.62 -18.19 -37.81
C ARG A 6 -51.44 -17.27 -37.86
N CYS A 7 -51.60 -15.96 -37.74
CA CYS A 7 -50.48 -15.01 -37.80
C CYS A 7 -50.33 -14.08 -36.58
N LEU A 8 -50.83 -14.44 -35.41
CA LEU A 8 -50.75 -13.56 -34.22
C LEU A 8 -50.11 -14.21 -32.98
N LEU A 9 -49.41 -15.35 -33.11
CA LEU A 9 -48.79 -16.01 -31.98
C LEU A 9 -47.26 -16.16 -32.07
N THR A 10 -46.57 -15.57 -33.04
CA THR A 10 -45.12 -15.68 -33.20
C THR A 10 -44.38 -14.37 -32.91
N GLY A 11 -45.06 -13.33 -32.43
CA GLY A 11 -44.47 -12.00 -32.18
C GLY A 11 -44.11 -11.70 -30.72
N LEU A 12 -44.34 -12.59 -29.73
CA LEU A 12 -44.21 -12.25 -28.30
C LEU A 12 -43.12 -13.04 -27.57
N MET A 13 -42.21 -13.73 -28.27
CA MET A 13 -41.15 -14.52 -27.62
C MET A 13 -39.75 -14.06 -27.96
N ALA A 14 -39.57 -12.85 -28.49
CA ALA A 14 -38.25 -12.29 -28.85
C ALA A 14 -37.83 -11.07 -28.04
N LEU A 15 -38.50 -10.75 -26.92
CA LEU A 15 -38.20 -9.51 -26.16
C LEU A 15 -37.78 -9.73 -24.70
N VAL A 16 -37.21 -10.86 -24.32
CA VAL A 16 -36.75 -11.12 -22.94
C VAL A 16 -35.29 -11.55 -22.86
N ILE A 17 -34.53 -11.51 -23.96
CA ILE A 17 -33.08 -11.78 -23.91
C ILE A 17 -32.32 -10.48 -24.20
N SER A 18 -32.47 -9.48 -23.35
CA SER A 18 -31.68 -8.28 -23.45
C SER A 18 -31.76 -7.54 -22.13
N CYS A 19 -30.85 -7.79 -21.25
CA CYS A 19 -30.27 -6.88 -20.25
C CYS A 19 -29.79 -7.63 -19.01
N SER A 20 -28.85 -8.54 -19.20
CA SER A 20 -28.03 -9.01 -18.11
C SER A 20 -26.56 -8.76 -18.46
N THR A 21 -26.23 -7.53 -18.90
CA THR A 21 -24.88 -7.02 -18.73
C THR A 21 -24.76 -6.76 -17.23
N ALA A 22 -24.38 -7.79 -16.49
CA ALA A 22 -23.87 -7.61 -15.15
C ALA A 22 -22.76 -6.56 -15.26
N LEU A 23 -23.03 -5.37 -14.74
CA LEU A 23 -22.03 -4.40 -14.39
C LEU A 23 -21.12 -5.13 -13.39
N MET A 24 -20.04 -5.72 -13.90
CA MET A 24 -18.87 -6.03 -13.11
C MET A 24 -18.36 -4.66 -12.62
N VAL A 25 -18.96 -4.18 -11.55
CA VAL A 25 -18.36 -3.13 -10.74
C VAL A 25 -17.09 -3.79 -10.21
N ASN A 26 -15.99 -3.57 -10.92
CA ASN A 26 -14.68 -3.73 -10.31
C ASN A 26 -14.70 -2.84 -9.07
N ALA A 27 -14.99 -3.43 -7.92
CA ALA A 27 -14.72 -2.83 -6.63
C ALA A 27 -13.18 -2.77 -6.54
N GLN A 28 -12.62 -1.76 -7.19
CA GLN A 28 -11.22 -1.40 -7.10
C GLN A 28 -10.98 -1.18 -5.61
N GLU A 29 -10.20 -2.05 -4.98
CA GLU A 29 -9.93 -1.97 -3.55
C GLU A 29 -9.41 -0.57 -3.22
N GLN A 30 -10.26 0.20 -2.57
CA GLN A 30 -10.02 1.61 -2.40
C GLN A 30 -9.03 1.82 -1.26
N PHE A 31 -7.82 2.27 -1.57
CA PHE A 31 -6.88 2.74 -0.56
C PHE A 31 -7.39 3.98 0.16
N VAL A 32 -7.29 3.99 1.47
CA VAL A 32 -7.56 5.13 2.33
C VAL A 32 -6.33 5.39 3.19
N VAL A 33 -5.68 6.54 3.00
CA VAL A 33 -4.58 6.95 3.88
C VAL A 33 -5.16 7.44 5.19
N LEU A 34 -4.71 6.83 6.30
CA LEU A 34 -5.23 7.12 7.63
C LEU A 34 -4.64 8.40 8.21
N SER A 35 -5.39 9.06 9.07
CA SER A 35 -4.96 10.27 9.77
C SER A 35 -5.56 10.36 11.18
N GLY A 36 -5.02 11.25 12.01
CA GLY A 36 -5.54 11.50 13.36
C GLY A 36 -5.64 10.23 14.21
N THR A 37 -6.77 10.03 14.85
CA THR A 37 -7.01 8.93 15.78
C THR A 37 -6.96 7.55 15.10
N GLU A 38 -7.37 7.43 13.85
CA GLU A 38 -7.31 6.16 13.12
C GLU A 38 -5.86 5.73 12.91
N LEU A 39 -4.98 6.66 12.54
CA LEU A 39 -3.55 6.39 12.38
C LEU A 39 -2.92 5.95 13.72
N THR A 40 -3.19 6.67 14.80
CA THR A 40 -2.61 6.36 16.11
C THR A 40 -3.06 5.03 16.71
N ARG A 41 -4.19 4.48 16.26
CA ARG A 41 -4.67 3.15 16.69
C ARG A 41 -3.91 1.99 16.05
N VAL A 42 -3.40 2.18 14.84
CA VAL A 42 -2.76 1.09 14.07
C VAL A 42 -1.24 1.15 14.11
N VAL A 43 -0.66 2.33 14.32
CA VAL A 43 0.79 2.51 14.40
C VAL A 43 1.30 2.05 15.77
N PRO A 44 2.24 1.07 15.84
CA PRO A 44 2.80 0.61 17.11
C PRO A 44 3.66 1.72 17.75
N PRO A 45 3.66 1.83 19.09
CA PRO A 45 4.45 2.85 19.80
C PRO A 45 5.96 2.60 19.75
N GLY A 46 6.39 1.40 19.37
CA GLY A 46 7.78 1.02 19.18
C GLY A 46 7.88 -0.17 18.26
N PHE A 47 9.08 -0.40 17.72
CA PHE A 47 9.34 -1.49 16.80
C PHE A 47 10.63 -2.22 17.17
N TYR A 48 10.55 -3.57 17.18
CA TYR A 48 11.69 -4.44 17.45
C TYR A 48 12.48 -4.68 16.16
N PHE A 49 13.80 -4.43 16.23
CA PHE A 49 14.71 -4.69 15.12
C PHE A 49 16.11 -5.00 15.65
N GLN A 50 16.72 -6.07 15.18
CA GLN A 50 18.08 -6.48 15.57
C GLN A 50 18.34 -6.49 17.09
N GLY A 51 17.43 -7.10 17.87
CA GLY A 51 17.64 -7.24 19.33
C GLY A 51 17.24 -6.02 20.17
N LEU A 52 16.83 -4.90 19.57
CA LEU A 52 16.46 -3.67 20.25
C LEU A 52 15.06 -3.22 19.86
N THR A 53 14.30 -2.70 20.82
CA THR A 53 13.04 -2.00 20.55
C THR A 53 13.26 -0.50 20.58
N ALA A 54 13.03 0.16 19.44
CA ALA A 54 13.11 1.61 19.33
C ALA A 54 11.74 2.27 19.35
N PRO A 55 11.55 3.43 19.99
CA PRO A 55 10.29 4.15 19.99
C PRO A 55 9.95 4.70 18.60
N THR A 56 8.67 4.63 18.25
CA THR A 56 8.16 5.16 16.98
C THR A 56 8.06 6.68 17.02
N GLN A 57 8.55 7.33 15.98
CA GLN A 57 8.32 8.75 15.73
C GLN A 57 6.91 8.95 15.15
N MET A 58 5.88 9.05 16.01
CA MET A 58 4.49 9.07 15.58
C MET A 58 4.17 10.15 14.53
N ARG A 59 4.82 11.32 14.58
CA ARG A 59 4.66 12.39 13.58
C ARG A 59 5.23 12.04 12.21
N ASN A 60 6.14 11.08 12.17
CA ASN A 60 6.78 10.53 10.98
C ASN A 60 6.32 9.10 10.75
N SER A 61 5.03 8.86 10.90
CA SER A 61 4.37 7.61 10.56
C SER A 61 3.22 7.83 9.59
N SER A 62 2.86 6.81 8.85
CA SER A 62 1.78 6.81 7.90
C SER A 62 1.22 5.41 7.76
N ALA A 63 -0.07 5.30 7.48
CA ALA A 63 -0.70 4.03 7.19
C ALA A 63 -1.75 4.20 6.10
N ALA A 64 -1.93 3.16 5.30
CA ALA A 64 -3.00 3.04 4.33
C ALA A 64 -3.81 1.79 4.63
N ARG A 65 -5.14 1.93 4.63
CA ARG A 65 -6.08 0.83 4.67
C ARG A 65 -6.56 0.54 3.26
N PHE A 66 -6.75 -0.72 2.93
CA PHE A 66 -7.34 -1.18 1.68
C PHE A 66 -8.34 -2.30 1.96
N GLY A 67 -9.44 -2.29 1.22
CA GLY A 67 -10.59 -3.13 1.55
C GLY A 67 -11.14 -2.83 2.95
N ALA A 68 -11.68 -3.85 3.62
CA ALA A 68 -12.34 -3.70 4.91
C ALA A 68 -11.36 -3.52 6.07
N ASN A 69 -10.31 -4.36 6.17
CA ASN A 69 -9.45 -4.45 7.36
C ASN A 69 -7.99 -4.82 7.01
N ARG A 70 -7.48 -4.47 5.84
CA ARG A 70 -6.09 -4.72 5.46
C ARG A 70 -5.30 -3.43 5.52
N TYR A 71 -4.06 -3.50 6.00
CA TYR A 71 -3.24 -2.33 6.27
C TYR A 71 -1.83 -2.46 5.72
N VAL A 72 -1.28 -1.34 5.28
CA VAL A 72 0.16 -1.10 5.17
C VAL A 72 0.48 0.03 6.12
N ILE A 73 1.37 -0.21 7.08
CA ILE A 73 1.73 0.71 8.15
C ILE A 73 3.23 0.95 8.09
N ALA A 74 3.66 2.19 8.14
CA ALA A 74 5.08 2.54 8.21
C ALA A 74 5.33 3.65 9.21
N GLY A 75 6.50 3.64 9.83
CA GLY A 75 6.91 4.68 10.75
C GLY A 75 8.42 4.76 10.87
N LEU A 76 8.95 5.97 10.99
CA LEU A 76 10.34 6.16 11.41
C LEU A 76 10.46 5.85 12.91
N VAL A 77 11.63 5.37 13.32
CA VAL A 77 11.94 5.10 14.72
C VAL A 77 13.13 5.95 15.18
N ASP A 78 13.33 6.05 16.49
CA ASP A 78 14.55 6.62 17.03
C ASP A 78 15.68 5.59 16.92
N THR A 79 16.57 5.81 15.98
CA THR A 79 17.71 4.92 15.72
C THR A 79 18.93 5.21 16.57
N SER A 80 18.89 6.16 17.51
CA SER A 80 20.06 6.59 18.29
C SER A 80 20.71 5.48 19.12
N GLY A 81 19.93 4.47 19.53
CA GLY A 81 20.42 3.30 20.29
C GLY A 81 21.14 2.23 19.45
N TYR A 82 21.06 2.30 18.11
CA TYR A 82 21.69 1.32 17.22
C TYR A 82 23.14 1.67 16.89
N ALA A 83 23.94 0.66 16.56
CA ALA A 83 25.29 0.82 16.03
C ALA A 83 25.29 1.61 14.70
N ALA A 84 26.41 2.24 14.36
CA ALA A 84 26.49 3.14 13.20
C ALA A 84 26.19 2.46 11.86
N ASP A 85 26.61 1.20 11.69
CA ASP A 85 26.35 0.38 10.50
C ASP A 85 24.87 0.00 10.35
N VAL A 86 24.15 -0.17 11.45
CA VAL A 86 22.69 -0.38 11.45
C VAL A 86 21.98 0.93 11.08
N ARG A 87 22.34 2.05 11.70
CA ARG A 87 21.75 3.36 11.39
C ARG A 87 21.98 3.81 9.95
N ALA A 88 23.03 3.34 9.30
CA ALA A 88 23.30 3.65 7.90
C ALA A 88 22.30 3.02 6.92
N LYS A 89 21.59 1.98 7.32
CA LYS A 89 20.68 1.21 6.45
C LYS A 89 19.24 1.09 6.98
N TYR A 90 19.00 1.47 8.25
CA TYR A 90 17.72 1.32 8.93
C TYR A 90 17.19 2.65 9.44
N GLU A 91 15.98 3.01 9.01
CA GLU A 91 15.33 4.27 9.40
C GLU A 91 13.99 4.02 10.12
N GLY A 92 13.32 2.90 9.83
CA GLY A 92 12.01 2.64 10.38
C GLY A 92 11.45 1.29 9.99
N PHE A 93 10.15 1.11 10.19
CA PHE A 93 9.46 -0.13 9.92
C PHE A 93 8.38 0.00 8.85
N LEU A 94 8.14 -1.11 8.16
CA LEU A 94 7.03 -1.34 7.25
C LEU A 94 6.32 -2.63 7.68
N ILE A 95 5.03 -2.54 8.00
CA ILE A 95 4.19 -3.68 8.36
C ILE A 95 3.10 -3.81 7.31
N THR A 96 2.89 -5.02 6.81
CA THR A 96 1.78 -5.32 5.91
C THR A 96 1.11 -6.63 6.33
N ASP A 97 -0.22 -6.64 6.41
CA ASP A 97 -1.02 -7.83 6.72
C ASP A 97 -1.46 -8.60 5.47
N SER A 98 -1.02 -8.18 4.29
CA SER A 98 -1.27 -8.83 3.01
C SER A 98 -0.04 -8.78 2.12
N ALA A 99 0.01 -9.68 1.14
CA ALA A 99 1.02 -9.58 0.10
C ALA A 99 0.83 -8.28 -0.72
N ILE A 100 1.91 -7.55 -0.89
CA ILE A 100 1.97 -6.29 -1.63
C ILE A 100 3.04 -6.36 -2.70
N THR A 101 3.04 -5.39 -3.59
CA THR A 101 4.18 -5.13 -4.47
C THR A 101 4.78 -3.77 -4.15
N ILE A 102 6.09 -3.65 -4.23
CA ILE A 102 6.82 -2.38 -4.14
C ILE A 102 7.50 -2.17 -5.49
N ASN A 103 7.07 -1.17 -6.25
CA ASN A 103 7.48 -0.95 -7.65
C ASN A 103 7.42 -2.24 -8.50
N GLY A 104 6.34 -3.04 -8.31
CA GLY A 104 6.13 -4.30 -9.02
C GLY A 104 6.88 -5.51 -8.46
N THR A 105 7.78 -5.35 -7.48
CA THR A 105 8.47 -6.46 -6.80
C THR A 105 7.67 -6.91 -5.59
N GLU A 106 7.43 -8.21 -5.47
CA GLU A 106 6.59 -8.79 -4.43
C GLU A 106 7.25 -8.74 -3.05
N LEU A 107 6.43 -8.40 -2.04
CA LEU A 107 6.73 -8.50 -0.63
C LEU A 107 5.58 -9.21 0.08
N GLY A 108 5.88 -10.28 0.81
CA GLY A 108 4.89 -11.04 1.59
C GLY A 108 4.34 -10.26 2.78
N THR A 109 3.34 -10.86 3.44
CA THR A 109 2.84 -10.38 4.74
C THR A 109 3.95 -10.45 5.78
N GLY A 110 4.09 -9.40 6.59
CA GLY A 110 5.10 -9.38 7.65
C GLY A 110 5.38 -8.01 8.22
N ALA A 111 6.37 -7.99 9.13
CA ALA A 111 6.93 -6.80 9.73
C ALA A 111 8.42 -6.70 9.35
N TYR A 112 8.81 -5.58 8.78
CA TYR A 112 10.09 -5.38 8.15
C TYR A 112 10.74 -4.09 8.64
N GLY A 113 12.07 -4.05 8.66
CA GLY A 113 12.82 -2.81 8.67
C GLY A 113 12.89 -2.20 7.27
N PHE A 114 13.04 -0.90 7.16
CA PHE A 114 13.36 -0.26 5.89
C PHE A 114 14.36 0.87 6.06
N GLY A 115 14.99 1.26 4.96
CA GLY A 115 15.75 2.48 4.83
C GLY A 115 15.85 2.92 3.37
N PHE A 116 15.89 4.25 3.19
CA PHE A 116 16.15 4.86 1.90
C PHE A 116 17.63 5.18 1.80
N SER A 117 18.28 4.75 0.74
CA SER A 117 19.70 4.99 0.53
C SER A 117 19.96 6.19 -0.38
N ASN A 118 21.12 6.80 -0.22
CA ASN A 118 21.51 7.98 -0.99
C ASN A 118 21.62 7.74 -2.51
N ASP A 119 21.74 6.49 -2.92
CA ASP A 119 21.75 6.07 -4.33
C ASP A 119 20.33 5.90 -4.92
N GLY A 120 19.31 6.39 -4.20
CA GLY A 120 17.93 6.40 -4.68
C GLY A 120 17.26 5.04 -4.65
N LYS A 121 17.48 4.24 -3.61
CA LYS A 121 16.81 2.94 -3.42
C LYS A 121 16.06 2.90 -2.10
N LEU A 122 14.95 2.17 -2.11
CA LEU A 122 14.28 1.69 -0.91
C LEU A 122 14.72 0.26 -0.66
N ASN A 123 15.34 0.02 0.49
CA ASN A 123 15.76 -1.29 0.95
C ASN A 123 14.80 -1.78 2.03
N ILE A 124 14.34 -3.02 1.92
CA ILE A 124 13.53 -3.71 2.92
C ILE A 124 14.40 -4.75 3.60
N LEU A 125 14.36 -4.78 4.90
CA LEU A 125 15.18 -5.61 5.77
C LEU A 125 14.29 -6.56 6.57
N ASP A 126 14.73 -7.80 6.79
CA ASP A 126 14.11 -8.66 7.79
C ASP A 126 14.45 -8.17 9.21
N LEU A 127 13.85 -8.75 10.25
CA LEU A 127 14.10 -8.36 11.64
C LEU A 127 15.53 -8.65 12.14
N ALA A 128 16.27 -9.50 11.42
CA ALA A 128 17.69 -9.76 11.68
C ALA A 128 18.61 -8.74 10.98
N GLY A 129 18.04 -7.85 10.13
CA GLY A 129 18.77 -6.82 9.41
C GLY A 129 19.37 -7.27 8.08
N ASN A 130 18.96 -8.43 7.56
CA ASN A 130 19.32 -8.85 6.21
C ASN A 130 18.44 -8.12 5.19
N GLN A 131 19.05 -7.65 4.10
CA GLN A 131 18.31 -7.02 3.02
C GLN A 131 17.60 -8.11 2.20
N ILE A 132 16.26 -8.06 2.18
CA ILE A 132 15.42 -9.02 1.46
C ILE A 132 14.87 -8.46 0.14
N LEU A 133 14.82 -7.13 0.01
CA LEU A 133 14.35 -6.46 -1.19
C LEU A 133 15.05 -5.10 -1.34
N SER A 134 15.35 -4.73 -2.58
CA SER A 134 15.86 -3.40 -2.93
C SER A 134 15.22 -2.96 -4.24
N VAL A 135 14.59 -1.79 -4.24
CA VAL A 135 13.94 -1.21 -5.42
C VAL A 135 14.38 0.22 -5.62
N SER A 136 14.53 0.64 -6.88
CA SER A 136 14.83 2.04 -7.20
C SER A 136 13.64 2.92 -6.89
N THR A 137 13.88 4.08 -6.29
CA THR A 137 12.85 5.09 -6.01
C THR A 137 12.69 6.06 -7.18
N THR A 138 11.56 6.73 -7.21
CA THR A 138 11.29 7.83 -8.14
C THR A 138 11.30 9.14 -7.37
N LYS A 139 11.88 10.19 -7.95
CA LYS A 139 11.93 11.51 -7.34
C LYS A 139 10.77 12.38 -7.78
N ASP A 140 9.97 12.86 -6.84
CA ASP A 140 8.89 13.82 -7.07
C ASP A 140 9.41 15.26 -6.94
N SER A 141 9.91 15.80 -8.03
CA SER A 141 10.42 17.19 -8.07
C SER A 141 9.33 18.24 -7.92
N ALA A 142 8.06 17.90 -8.17
CA ALA A 142 6.92 18.82 -8.03
C ALA A 142 6.48 18.99 -6.58
N MET A 143 6.90 18.11 -5.66
CA MET A 143 6.53 18.18 -4.25
C MET A 143 7.12 19.42 -3.58
N LYS A 144 6.26 20.36 -3.19
CA LYS A 144 6.69 21.64 -2.57
C LYS A 144 7.10 21.48 -1.11
N ARG A 145 6.44 20.59 -0.36
CA ARG A 145 6.65 20.41 1.09
C ARG A 145 6.92 18.94 1.41
N PRO A 146 8.16 18.46 1.23
CA PRO A 146 8.51 17.08 1.57
C PRO A 146 8.41 16.86 3.09
N ARG A 147 7.96 15.66 3.46
CA ARG A 147 7.97 15.18 4.85
C ARG A 147 8.94 14.02 4.97
N PRO A 148 9.50 13.79 6.17
CA PRO A 148 10.39 12.65 6.38
C PRO A 148 9.75 11.31 6.01
N LEU A 149 8.47 11.13 6.31
CA LEU A 149 7.71 9.96 5.90
C LEU A 149 6.25 10.33 5.63
N MET A 150 5.70 9.82 4.54
CA MET A 150 4.28 9.93 4.24
C MET A 150 3.83 8.91 3.19
N MET A 151 2.54 8.62 3.17
CA MET A 151 1.89 7.92 2.07
C MET A 151 0.88 8.83 1.39
N THR A 152 0.74 8.72 0.07
CA THR A 152 -0.29 9.42 -0.70
C THR A 152 -0.99 8.44 -1.61
N LYS A 153 -2.32 8.54 -1.66
CA LYS A 153 -3.14 7.70 -2.53
C LYS A 153 -2.92 8.06 -4.00
N VAL A 154 -2.83 7.03 -4.83
CA VAL A 154 -2.85 7.10 -6.30
C VAL A 154 -3.86 6.09 -6.86
N ALA A 155 -4.06 6.05 -8.18
CA ALA A 155 -5.03 5.15 -8.79
C ALA A 155 -4.75 3.68 -8.45
N ASP A 156 -3.49 3.26 -8.54
CA ASP A 156 -3.07 1.86 -8.44
C ASP A 156 -2.46 1.49 -7.07
N GLY A 157 -2.61 2.34 -6.04
CA GLY A 157 -2.02 2.05 -4.74
C GLY A 157 -1.72 3.29 -3.92
N VAL A 158 -0.59 3.27 -3.23
CA VAL A 158 -0.07 4.41 -2.49
C VAL A 158 1.39 4.65 -2.82
N ARG A 159 1.78 5.91 -2.96
CA ARG A 159 3.19 6.29 -2.99
C ARG A 159 3.71 6.41 -1.57
N PHE A 160 4.74 5.66 -1.27
CA PHE A 160 5.45 5.67 -0.01
C PHE A 160 6.69 6.55 -0.12
N TYR A 161 6.68 7.70 0.55
CA TYR A 161 7.69 8.75 0.44
C TYR A 161 8.65 8.77 1.63
N ASN A 162 9.91 9.04 1.31
CA ASN A 162 10.90 9.63 2.22
C ASN A 162 11.40 10.93 1.57
N GLY A 163 11.05 12.06 2.15
CA GLY A 163 11.33 13.35 1.51
C GLY A 163 10.61 13.51 0.18
N ARG A 164 11.37 13.55 -0.92
CA ARG A 164 10.85 13.59 -2.30
C ARG A 164 10.97 12.26 -3.04
N ASP A 165 11.69 11.32 -2.48
CA ASP A 165 11.87 10.02 -3.12
C ASP A 165 10.73 9.09 -2.69
N TYR A 166 10.15 8.34 -3.64
CA TYR A 166 9.05 7.44 -3.34
C TYR A 166 9.16 6.11 -4.09
N ALA A 167 8.52 5.11 -3.51
CA ALA A 167 8.19 3.85 -4.16
C ALA A 167 6.66 3.67 -4.19
N LEU A 168 6.14 3.00 -5.23
CA LEU A 168 4.73 2.67 -5.34
C LEU A 168 4.46 1.35 -4.62
N ILE A 169 3.53 1.37 -3.67
CA ILE A 169 3.00 0.17 -3.01
C ILE A 169 1.63 -0.11 -3.59
N ALA A 170 1.43 -1.32 -4.10
CA ALA A 170 0.15 -1.82 -4.59
C ALA A 170 -0.18 -3.18 -3.96
N ILE A 171 -1.46 -3.53 -3.94
CA ILE A 171 -1.92 -4.84 -3.49
C ILE A 171 -1.70 -5.86 -4.61
N LYS A 172 -1.33 -7.06 -4.18
CA LYS A 172 -1.23 -8.21 -5.08
C LYS A 172 -2.58 -8.90 -5.26
#